data_b5bf34ca13589fc63f02d33ef5c857e6
#
_entry.id   b5bf34ca13589fc63f02d33ef5c857e6
#
_cell.length_a   1.000
_cell.length_b   1.000
_cell.length_c   1.000
_cell.angle_alpha   90.00
_cell.angle_beta   90.00
_cell.angle_gamma   90.00
#
_symmetry.space_group_name_H-M   'P 1'
#
loop_
_entity.id
_entity.type
_entity.pdbx_description
1 polymer ?
#
loop_
_entity_poly.entity_id
_entity_poly.type
_entity_poly.pdbx_seq_one_letter_code
_entity_poly.pdbx_strand_id
1 'polypeptide(L)'
;SGRSEFLTAYTPYQPECSQGTLQWIFEFQSMIAEICGCEVANASMYDGASACAEAALMAVGTNRRRKVVVSAGLHPHSKETVQTYLRHLDIEMVEAPLKDGATQWDGVVDDKTAAVLVQQPNFLGVIENLDAVQEVASSNGAMSVASLYPVAAGLLRSPGHAGIDIVVGDGQSLGVPMSMGGPSFGFFATRKKFVRKLPGRLVGISKDSKDRRAYTLTFQTREQHIRREKATSNICTNQGLCALICAVFLSALGKQGIRKLA
;
A
#
# COMPACT_ATOMS: atom_id res chain seq x y z
N SER A 1 10.30 6.09 -19.75
CA SER A 1 8.92 5.58 -19.86
C SER A 1 8.34 5.70 -21.28
N GLY A 2 8.77 6.66 -22.09
CA GLY A 2 8.25 6.86 -23.45
C GLY A 2 8.78 5.90 -24.52
N ARG A 3 9.65 4.97 -24.18
CA ARG A 3 10.15 3.96 -25.13
C ARG A 3 9.09 2.86 -25.31
N SER A 4 8.94 2.36 -26.54
CA SER A 4 7.93 1.37 -26.90
C SER A 4 8.01 0.10 -26.07
N GLU A 5 9.21 -0.35 -25.71
CA GLU A 5 9.45 -1.55 -24.91
C GLU A 5 8.77 -1.50 -23.53
N PHE A 6 8.60 -0.30 -22.98
CA PHE A 6 7.91 -0.08 -21.71
C PHE A 6 6.45 0.33 -21.89
N LEU A 7 6.19 1.24 -22.86
CA LEU A 7 4.87 1.82 -23.08
C LEU A 7 3.84 0.79 -23.54
N THR A 8 4.26 -0.19 -24.36
CA THR A 8 3.39 -1.23 -24.89
C THR A 8 3.39 -2.52 -24.06
N ALA A 9 4.19 -2.58 -22.98
CA ALA A 9 4.24 -3.75 -22.13
C ALA A 9 2.89 -3.98 -21.44
N TYR A 10 2.47 -5.24 -21.38
CA TYR A 10 1.29 -5.69 -20.66
C TYR A 10 1.69 -6.45 -19.39
N THR A 11 0.75 -7.04 -18.71
CA THR A 11 1.02 -7.85 -17.52
C THR A 11 1.96 -9.01 -17.85
N PRO A 12 3.05 -9.21 -17.10
CA PRO A 12 4.07 -10.21 -17.38
C PRO A 12 3.65 -11.62 -16.93
N TYR A 13 2.62 -12.18 -17.57
CA TYR A 13 2.12 -13.52 -17.26
C TYR A 13 3.12 -14.63 -17.61
N GLN A 14 3.89 -14.42 -18.67
CA GLN A 14 4.86 -15.38 -19.20
C GLN A 14 6.27 -14.96 -18.77
N PRO A 15 6.81 -15.57 -17.69
CA PRO A 15 8.11 -15.15 -17.16
C PRO A 15 9.25 -15.37 -18.16
N GLU A 16 9.16 -16.36 -19.04
CA GLU A 16 10.19 -16.68 -20.03
C GLU A 16 10.46 -15.54 -21.02
N CYS A 17 9.49 -14.68 -21.33
CA CYS A 17 9.66 -13.54 -22.23
C CYS A 17 9.54 -12.17 -21.53
N SER A 18 9.28 -12.13 -20.23
CA SER A 18 9.01 -10.90 -19.48
C SER A 18 9.98 -10.64 -18.33
N GLN A 19 11.19 -11.20 -18.39
CA GLN A 19 12.16 -11.10 -17.29
C GLN A 19 12.53 -9.66 -16.94
N GLY A 20 12.71 -8.78 -17.93
CA GLY A 20 12.98 -7.37 -17.67
C GLY A 20 11.84 -6.65 -16.96
N THR A 21 10.59 -6.92 -17.36
CA THR A 21 9.41 -6.37 -16.69
C THR A 21 9.28 -6.88 -15.26
N LEU A 22 9.43 -8.17 -15.03
CA LEU A 22 9.39 -8.78 -13.71
C LEU A 22 10.51 -8.26 -12.81
N GLN A 23 11.72 -8.06 -13.35
CA GLN A 23 12.84 -7.52 -12.59
C GLN A 23 12.55 -6.11 -12.05
N TRP A 24 12.14 -5.17 -12.90
CA TRP A 24 11.90 -3.81 -12.42
C TRP A 24 10.68 -3.72 -11.49
N ILE A 25 9.67 -4.60 -11.63
CA ILE A 25 8.58 -4.70 -10.65
C ILE A 25 9.13 -5.15 -9.30
N PHE A 26 10.01 -6.15 -9.28
CA PHE A 26 10.65 -6.61 -8.05
C PHE A 26 11.49 -5.50 -7.39
N GLU A 27 12.22 -4.74 -8.19
CA GLU A 27 13.00 -3.58 -7.71
C GLU A 27 12.08 -2.49 -7.12
N PHE A 28 10.98 -2.17 -7.81
CA PHE A 28 9.95 -1.26 -7.29
C PHE A 28 9.41 -1.74 -5.95
N GLN A 29 9.00 -3.01 -5.84
CA GLN A 29 8.51 -3.59 -4.58
C GLN A 29 9.54 -3.43 -3.45
N SER A 30 10.81 -3.67 -3.75
CA SER A 30 11.89 -3.56 -2.76
C SER A 30 12.07 -2.12 -2.27
N MET A 31 12.03 -1.14 -3.20
CA MET A 31 12.14 0.28 -2.85
C MET A 31 10.95 0.77 -2.03
N ILE A 32 9.72 0.37 -2.38
CA ILE A 32 8.52 0.72 -1.62
C ILE A 32 8.55 0.06 -0.24
N ALA A 33 8.94 -1.19 -0.14
CA ALA A 33 9.07 -1.88 1.14
C ALA A 33 10.06 -1.15 2.08
N GLU A 34 11.20 -0.70 1.55
CA GLU A 34 12.20 0.08 2.28
C GLU A 34 11.65 1.44 2.75
N ILE A 35 11.00 2.21 1.86
CA ILE A 35 10.37 3.50 2.20
C ILE A 35 9.32 3.33 3.30
N CYS A 36 8.51 2.27 3.20
CA CYS A 36 7.46 1.96 4.19
C CYS A 36 8.01 1.38 5.50
N GLY A 37 9.27 0.89 5.53
CA GLY A 37 9.82 0.15 6.65
C GLY A 37 9.16 -1.22 6.84
N CYS A 38 8.64 -1.81 5.77
CA CYS A 38 7.96 -3.10 5.73
C CYS A 38 8.82 -4.18 5.07
N GLU A 39 8.45 -5.45 5.25
CA GLU A 39 9.19 -6.57 4.67
C GLU A 39 8.77 -6.91 3.25
N VAL A 40 7.52 -6.56 2.85
CA VAL A 40 6.94 -6.93 1.55
C VAL A 40 6.08 -5.77 1.03
N ALA A 41 6.20 -5.48 -0.27
CA ALA A 41 5.28 -4.62 -1.00
C ALA A 41 4.80 -5.31 -2.28
N ASN A 42 3.60 -4.95 -2.75
CA ASN A 42 3.05 -5.46 -4.00
C ASN A 42 3.56 -4.70 -5.24
N ALA A 43 3.18 -5.15 -6.42
CA ALA A 43 3.59 -4.58 -7.70
C ALA A 43 3.01 -3.19 -8.01
N SER A 44 2.08 -2.71 -7.28
CA SER A 44 1.39 -1.42 -7.13
C SER A 44 -0.13 -1.58 -7.00
N MET A 45 -0.79 -0.49 -6.63
CA MET A 45 -2.24 -0.34 -6.56
C MET A 45 -2.70 0.68 -7.61
N TYR A 46 -4.01 0.88 -7.77
CA TYR A 46 -4.54 1.86 -8.72
C TYR A 46 -4.27 3.30 -8.29
N ASP A 47 -4.52 3.60 -7.02
CA ASP A 47 -4.24 4.88 -6.37
C ASP A 47 -4.17 4.71 -4.84
N GLY A 48 -3.85 5.78 -4.12
CA GLY A 48 -3.75 5.75 -2.66
C GLY A 48 -5.08 5.54 -1.95
N ALA A 49 -6.18 6.04 -2.51
CA ALA A 49 -7.51 5.91 -1.90
C ALA A 49 -8.02 4.45 -1.98
N SER A 50 -7.89 3.81 -3.15
CA SER A 50 -8.18 2.38 -3.29
C SER A 50 -7.25 1.51 -2.46
N ALA A 51 -5.98 1.89 -2.30
CA ALA A 51 -5.06 1.19 -1.41
C ALA A 51 -5.50 1.26 0.06
N CYS A 52 -6.03 2.40 0.54
CA CYS A 52 -6.64 2.52 1.87
C CYS A 52 -7.86 1.59 2.04
N ALA A 53 -8.74 1.55 1.03
CA ALA A 53 -9.92 0.69 1.05
C ALA A 53 -9.54 -0.80 1.08
N GLU A 54 -8.60 -1.21 0.25
CA GLU A 54 -8.09 -2.58 0.23
C GLU A 54 -7.37 -2.97 1.54
N ALA A 55 -6.71 -2.02 2.22
CA ALA A 55 -6.12 -2.24 3.53
C ALA A 55 -7.18 -2.52 4.60
N ALA A 56 -8.29 -1.77 4.57
CA ALA A 56 -9.44 -2.01 5.44
C ALA A 56 -10.05 -3.39 5.18
N LEU A 57 -10.28 -3.77 3.90
CA LEU A 57 -10.80 -5.08 3.53
C LEU A 57 -9.85 -6.22 3.91
N MET A 58 -8.54 -6.04 3.74
CA MET A 58 -7.53 -7.01 4.16
C MET A 58 -7.57 -7.25 5.67
N ALA A 59 -7.73 -6.19 6.47
CA ALA A 59 -7.84 -6.30 7.92
C ALA A 59 -9.11 -7.06 8.33
N VAL A 60 -10.27 -6.68 7.77
CA VAL A 60 -11.55 -7.39 7.98
C VAL A 60 -11.44 -8.86 7.59
N GLY A 61 -10.85 -9.16 6.43
CA GLY A 61 -10.63 -10.54 5.98
C GLY A 61 -9.61 -11.32 6.82
N THR A 62 -8.77 -10.64 7.60
CA THR A 62 -7.75 -11.26 8.45
C THR A 62 -8.31 -11.63 9.82
N ASN A 63 -8.97 -10.70 10.52
CA ASN A 63 -9.47 -10.92 11.88
C ASN A 63 -10.97 -11.14 11.95
N ARG A 64 -11.70 -11.03 10.83
CA ARG A 64 -13.15 -11.27 10.68
C ARG A 64 -14.04 -10.33 11.50
N ARG A 65 -13.53 -9.20 11.91
CA ARG A 65 -14.28 -8.16 12.63
C ARG A 65 -14.94 -7.22 11.63
N ARG A 66 -15.97 -6.47 12.06
CA ARG A 66 -16.87 -5.72 11.19
C ARG A 66 -16.88 -4.22 11.48
N LYS A 67 -15.86 -3.69 12.14
CA LYS A 67 -15.73 -2.27 12.43
C LYS A 67 -14.36 -1.78 11.95
N VAL A 68 -14.34 -0.68 11.22
CA VAL A 68 -13.12 0.00 10.76
C VAL A 68 -13.13 1.41 11.34
N VAL A 69 -12.08 1.78 12.07
CA VAL A 69 -11.93 3.13 12.63
C VAL A 69 -10.95 3.90 11.77
N VAL A 70 -11.38 5.06 11.25
CA VAL A 70 -10.55 5.94 10.42
C VAL A 70 -10.32 7.27 11.11
N SER A 71 -9.12 7.82 11.00
CA SER A 71 -8.83 9.17 11.47
C SER A 71 -9.64 10.21 10.72
N ALA A 72 -10.20 11.22 11.41
CA ALA A 72 -10.75 12.42 10.77
C ALA A 72 -9.68 13.18 9.97
N GLY A 73 -8.40 13.00 10.30
CA GLY A 73 -7.25 13.53 9.57
C GLY A 73 -6.84 12.74 8.32
N LEU A 74 -7.55 11.69 7.95
CA LEU A 74 -7.35 11.01 6.67
C LEU A 74 -7.87 11.88 5.51
N HIS A 75 -7.18 11.85 4.36
CA HIS A 75 -7.60 12.60 3.17
C HIS A 75 -9.07 12.34 2.83
N PRO A 76 -9.90 13.36 2.55
CA PRO A 76 -11.34 13.21 2.31
C PRO A 76 -11.69 12.17 1.24
N HIS A 77 -11.03 12.19 0.08
CA HIS A 77 -11.26 11.20 -0.98
C HIS A 77 -10.95 9.77 -0.52
N SER A 78 -9.91 9.58 0.31
CA SER A 78 -9.60 8.26 0.86
C SER A 78 -10.70 7.78 1.81
N LYS A 79 -11.25 8.67 2.66
CA LYS A 79 -12.40 8.34 3.53
C LYS A 79 -13.62 7.93 2.73
N GLU A 80 -13.99 8.73 1.72
CA GLU A 80 -15.14 8.45 0.84
C GLU A 80 -14.97 7.13 0.07
N THR A 81 -13.75 6.84 -0.39
CA THR A 81 -13.44 5.59 -1.08
C THR A 81 -13.55 4.40 -0.13
N VAL A 82 -12.96 4.48 1.07
CA VAL A 82 -13.10 3.45 2.11
C VAL A 82 -14.58 3.21 2.41
N GLN A 83 -15.36 4.26 2.66
CA GLN A 83 -16.80 4.17 2.91
C GLN A 83 -17.54 3.50 1.75
N THR A 84 -17.20 3.84 0.51
CA THR A 84 -17.81 3.25 -0.68
C THR A 84 -17.57 1.75 -0.76
N TYR A 85 -16.35 1.30 -0.45
CA TYR A 85 -16.03 -0.13 -0.43
C TYR A 85 -16.73 -0.90 0.70
N LEU A 86 -16.92 -0.28 1.86
CA LEU A 86 -17.46 -0.95 3.04
C LEU A 86 -18.99 -0.96 3.11
N ARG A 87 -19.68 0.07 2.59
CA ARG A 87 -21.13 0.32 2.80
C ARG A 87 -22.06 -0.83 2.42
N HIS A 88 -21.66 -1.72 1.51
CA HIS A 88 -22.48 -2.87 1.07
C HIS A 88 -22.00 -4.21 1.62
N LEU A 89 -21.04 -4.19 2.54
CA LEU A 89 -20.42 -5.39 3.10
C LEU A 89 -20.78 -5.63 4.57
N ASP A 90 -21.76 -4.88 5.11
CA ASP A 90 -22.14 -4.93 6.53
C ASP A 90 -20.90 -4.70 7.44
N ILE A 91 -20.11 -3.66 7.11
CA ILE A 91 -18.94 -3.23 7.87
C ILE A 91 -19.15 -1.79 8.30
N GLU A 92 -19.14 -1.56 9.60
CA GLU A 92 -19.24 -0.23 10.18
C GLU A 92 -17.94 0.57 9.97
N MET A 93 -18.06 1.80 9.50
CA MET A 93 -16.95 2.76 9.48
C MET A 93 -17.20 3.85 10.51
N VAL A 94 -16.28 4.02 11.45
CA VAL A 94 -16.33 5.04 12.51
C VAL A 94 -15.17 6.01 12.32
N GLU A 95 -15.47 7.31 12.42
CA GLU A 95 -14.44 8.33 12.35
C GLU A 95 -13.94 8.71 13.74
N ALA A 96 -12.63 8.59 13.98
CA ALA A 96 -11.97 9.05 15.19
C ALA A 96 -11.72 10.57 15.09
N PRO A 97 -12.19 11.38 16.07
CA PRO A 97 -12.11 12.83 16.01
C PRO A 97 -10.66 13.33 16.16
N LEU A 98 -10.43 14.59 15.76
CA LEU A 98 -9.17 15.29 16.01
C LEU A 98 -9.28 16.17 17.27
N LYS A 99 -8.18 16.24 18.03
CA LYS A 99 -7.95 17.23 19.07
C LYS A 99 -6.58 17.85 18.86
N ASP A 100 -6.52 19.16 18.78
CA ASP A 100 -5.30 19.91 18.47
C ASP A 100 -4.62 19.44 17.17
N GLY A 101 -5.44 19.01 16.19
CA GLY A 101 -5.01 18.51 14.88
C GLY A 101 -4.57 17.04 14.85
N ALA A 102 -4.40 16.36 15.98
CA ALA A 102 -4.01 14.97 16.10
C ALA A 102 -5.20 14.05 16.40
N THR A 103 -5.16 12.82 15.94
CA THR A 103 -6.25 11.85 16.08
C THR A 103 -6.41 11.36 17.52
N GLN A 104 -7.65 11.33 18.01
CA GLN A 104 -8.02 10.78 19.32
C GLN A 104 -8.64 9.40 19.14
N TRP A 105 -8.05 8.40 19.76
CA TRP A 105 -8.46 7.01 19.63
C TRP A 105 -9.30 6.50 20.80
N ASP A 106 -9.28 7.22 21.94
CA ASP A 106 -9.94 6.81 23.15
C ASP A 106 -11.46 6.72 22.99
N GLY A 107 -12.03 5.61 23.43
CA GLY A 107 -13.46 5.34 23.35
C GLY A 107 -14.01 5.01 21.97
N VAL A 108 -13.17 5.05 20.92
CA VAL A 108 -13.59 4.77 19.55
C VAL A 108 -13.15 3.38 19.09
N VAL A 109 -11.99 2.92 19.55
CA VAL A 109 -11.42 1.61 19.23
C VAL A 109 -11.80 0.60 20.31
N ASP A 110 -12.29 -0.57 19.89
CA ASP A 110 -12.76 -1.65 20.76
C ASP A 110 -12.41 -3.03 20.20
N ASP A 111 -12.87 -4.09 20.87
CA ASP A 111 -12.64 -5.49 20.49
C ASP A 111 -13.36 -5.90 19.19
N LYS A 112 -14.31 -5.10 18.68
CA LYS A 112 -14.98 -5.31 17.38
C LYS A 112 -14.21 -4.67 16.23
N THR A 113 -13.21 -3.84 16.53
CA THR A 113 -12.45 -3.08 15.53
C THR A 113 -11.53 -4.02 14.74
N ALA A 114 -11.67 -4.01 13.42
CA ALA A 114 -10.83 -4.76 12.49
C ALA A 114 -9.54 -4.00 12.17
N ALA A 115 -9.67 -2.70 11.92
CA ALA A 115 -8.55 -1.84 11.54
C ALA A 115 -8.66 -0.44 12.13
N VAL A 116 -7.49 0.16 12.38
CA VAL A 116 -7.32 1.57 12.73
C VAL A 116 -6.51 2.21 11.60
N LEU A 117 -7.10 3.19 10.89
CA LEU A 117 -6.46 3.88 9.76
C LEU A 117 -6.07 5.31 10.14
N VAL A 118 -4.79 5.64 9.95
CA VAL A 118 -4.23 6.98 10.13
C VAL A 118 -3.53 7.44 8.84
N GLN A 119 -3.35 8.74 8.64
CA GLN A 119 -2.49 9.28 7.58
C GLN A 119 -1.26 9.96 8.19
N GLN A 120 -0.11 9.82 7.54
CA GLN A 120 1.16 10.33 8.03
C GLN A 120 1.95 11.08 6.92
N PRO A 121 2.19 12.39 7.02
CA PRO A 121 1.45 13.33 7.88
C PRO A 121 -0.05 13.32 7.58
N ASN A 122 -0.89 13.74 8.52
CA ASN A 122 -2.33 13.77 8.28
C ASN A 122 -2.72 14.90 7.31
N PHE A 123 -3.99 14.96 6.91
CA PHE A 123 -4.46 15.93 5.90
C PHE A 123 -4.28 17.39 6.31
N LEU A 124 -4.15 17.68 7.62
CA LEU A 124 -3.87 19.00 8.14
C LEU A 124 -2.36 19.28 8.27
N GLY A 125 -1.50 18.35 7.88
CA GLY A 125 -0.04 18.46 7.97
C GLY A 125 0.54 18.09 9.33
N VAL A 126 -0.27 17.60 10.27
CA VAL A 126 0.19 17.18 11.60
C VAL A 126 0.85 15.80 11.51
N ILE A 127 1.98 15.65 12.21
CA ILE A 127 2.67 14.37 12.36
C ILE A 127 2.00 13.58 13.48
N GLU A 128 1.38 12.45 13.11
CA GLU A 128 0.68 11.57 14.06
C GLU A 128 1.66 10.71 14.88
N ASN A 129 1.28 10.37 16.09
CA ASN A 129 2.04 9.46 16.95
C ASN A 129 1.77 7.99 16.54
N LEU A 130 2.60 7.45 15.65
CA LEU A 130 2.43 6.09 15.13
C LEU A 130 2.63 5.00 16.21
N ASP A 131 3.41 5.26 17.27
CA ASP A 131 3.56 4.29 18.36
C ASP A 131 2.24 4.17 19.13
N ALA A 132 1.54 5.29 19.39
CA ALA A 132 0.21 5.29 20.02
C ALA A 132 -0.85 4.61 19.11
N VAL A 133 -0.78 4.82 17.79
CA VAL A 133 -1.66 4.12 16.81
C VAL A 133 -1.44 2.61 16.89
N GLN A 134 -0.19 2.19 16.91
CA GLN A 134 0.15 0.76 17.00
C GLN A 134 -0.28 0.17 18.36
N GLU A 135 -0.09 0.89 19.46
CA GLU A 135 -0.48 0.45 20.77
C GLU A 135 -2.00 0.26 20.89
N VAL A 136 -2.80 1.26 20.48
CA VAL A 136 -4.27 1.15 20.53
C VAL A 136 -4.79 0.04 19.63
N ALA A 137 -4.23 -0.14 18.44
CA ALA A 137 -4.61 -1.23 17.54
C ALA A 137 -4.30 -2.60 18.16
N SER A 138 -3.06 -2.81 18.61
CA SER A 138 -2.62 -4.10 19.15
C SER A 138 -3.33 -4.48 20.45
N SER A 139 -3.56 -3.53 21.36
CA SER A 139 -4.28 -3.76 22.61
C SER A 139 -5.72 -4.19 22.41
N ASN A 140 -6.33 -3.79 21.30
CA ASN A 140 -7.69 -4.21 20.92
C ASN A 140 -7.71 -5.36 19.90
N GLY A 141 -6.54 -5.90 19.51
CA GLY A 141 -6.42 -6.95 18.48
C GLY A 141 -6.87 -6.50 17.08
N ALA A 142 -6.87 -5.20 16.81
CA ALA A 142 -7.07 -4.61 15.49
C ALA A 142 -5.75 -4.58 14.71
N MET A 143 -5.84 -4.41 13.39
CA MET A 143 -4.67 -4.13 12.55
C MET A 143 -4.46 -2.62 12.44
N SER A 144 -3.21 -2.19 12.54
CA SER A 144 -2.83 -0.80 12.29
C SER A 144 -2.53 -0.56 10.81
N VAL A 145 -3.05 0.52 10.26
CA VAL A 145 -2.88 0.94 8.87
C VAL A 145 -2.44 2.39 8.82
N ALA A 146 -1.35 2.68 8.10
CA ALA A 146 -0.92 4.05 7.83
C ALA A 146 -0.98 4.37 6.35
N SER A 147 -1.68 5.44 6.00
CA SER A 147 -1.60 6.09 4.69
C SER A 147 -0.43 7.07 4.72
N LEU A 148 0.65 6.74 4.02
CA LEU A 148 1.91 7.48 4.05
C LEU A 148 2.01 8.42 2.85
N TYR A 149 2.35 9.70 3.09
CA TYR A 149 2.92 10.54 2.04
C TYR A 149 4.40 10.14 1.84
N PRO A 150 4.75 9.47 0.74
CA PRO A 150 6.00 8.70 0.67
C PRO A 150 7.28 9.56 0.70
N VAL A 151 7.22 10.82 0.23
CA VAL A 151 8.36 11.74 0.30
C VAL A 151 8.71 12.06 1.76
N ALA A 152 7.71 12.17 2.64
CA ALA A 152 7.93 12.46 4.05
C ALA A 152 8.78 11.38 4.77
N ALA A 153 8.79 10.15 4.27
CA ALA A 153 9.66 9.08 4.79
C ALA A 153 11.16 9.35 4.62
N GLY A 154 11.53 10.35 3.80
CA GLY A 154 12.91 10.84 3.72
C GLY A 154 13.41 11.51 5.02
N LEU A 155 12.49 12.03 5.83
CA LEU A 155 12.77 12.70 7.11
C LEU A 155 12.11 12.01 8.31
N LEU A 156 10.89 11.52 8.15
CA LEU A 156 10.13 10.91 9.22
C LEU A 156 10.45 9.41 9.34
N ARG A 157 10.26 8.87 10.54
CA ARG A 157 10.33 7.42 10.78
C ARG A 157 9.27 6.71 9.94
N SER A 158 9.68 5.72 9.16
CA SER A 158 8.78 4.91 8.36
C SER A 158 7.75 4.18 9.24
N PRO A 159 6.47 4.10 8.84
CA PRO A 159 5.42 3.50 9.68
C PRO A 159 5.68 2.04 10.04
N GLY A 160 6.25 1.24 9.14
CA GLY A 160 6.62 -0.15 9.43
C GLY A 160 7.64 -0.27 10.56
N HIS A 161 8.59 0.67 10.68
CA HIS A 161 9.54 0.72 11.80
C HIS A 161 8.87 1.15 13.14
N ALA A 162 7.73 1.83 13.10
CA ALA A 162 6.89 2.07 14.27
C ALA A 162 6.00 0.87 14.62
N GLY A 163 6.09 -0.20 13.85
CA GLY A 163 5.34 -1.42 14.10
C GLY A 163 4.00 -1.51 13.38
N ILE A 164 3.63 -0.54 12.57
CA ILE A 164 2.39 -0.56 11.77
C ILE A 164 2.33 -1.82 10.88
N ASP A 165 1.17 -2.45 10.85
CA ASP A 165 0.99 -3.73 10.13
C ASP A 165 0.88 -3.56 8.61
N ILE A 166 0.20 -2.50 8.16
CA ILE A 166 -0.03 -2.20 6.74
C ILE A 166 0.30 -0.73 6.47
N VAL A 167 1.09 -0.48 5.44
CA VAL A 167 1.42 0.87 4.97
C VAL A 167 0.99 1.01 3.52
N VAL A 168 0.16 1.99 3.26
CA VAL A 168 -0.38 2.30 1.94
C VAL A 168 -0.12 3.77 1.59
N GLY A 169 -0.39 4.17 0.38
CA GLY A 169 -0.34 5.58 0.00
C GLY A 169 -0.43 5.79 -1.50
N ASP A 170 -0.47 7.05 -1.89
CA ASP A 170 -0.38 7.46 -3.29
C ASP A 170 1.07 7.74 -3.67
N GLY A 171 1.48 7.20 -4.80
CA GLY A 171 2.85 7.28 -5.27
C GLY A 171 3.11 8.40 -6.28
N GLN A 172 2.13 9.26 -6.58
CA GLN A 172 2.26 10.32 -7.60
C GLN A 172 3.51 11.18 -7.38
N SER A 173 3.81 11.55 -6.13
CA SER A 173 4.97 12.38 -5.77
C SER A 173 6.34 11.68 -5.99
N LEU A 174 6.35 10.39 -6.29
CA LEU A 174 7.55 9.62 -6.59
C LEU A 174 7.84 9.60 -8.11
N GLY A 175 7.87 10.77 -8.74
CA GLY A 175 8.31 10.98 -10.12
C GLY A 175 7.22 10.91 -11.19
N VAL A 176 5.95 10.72 -10.83
CA VAL A 176 4.83 10.76 -11.78
C VAL A 176 4.34 12.19 -11.93
N PRO A 177 4.28 12.76 -13.14
CA PRO A 177 3.76 14.12 -13.33
C PRO A 177 2.26 14.17 -13.02
N MET A 178 1.77 15.32 -12.53
CA MET A 178 0.36 15.49 -12.18
C MET A 178 -0.60 15.37 -13.38
N SER A 179 -0.15 15.73 -14.58
CA SER A 179 -0.84 15.55 -15.87
C SER A 179 -2.34 15.81 -15.83
N MET A 180 -2.75 16.93 -15.22
CA MET A 180 -4.15 17.37 -15.06
C MET A 180 -5.07 16.32 -14.37
N GLY A 181 -4.51 15.53 -13.45
CA GLY A 181 -5.29 14.60 -12.63
C GLY A 181 -4.98 13.11 -12.83
N GLY A 182 -3.90 12.80 -13.52
CA GLY A 182 -3.48 11.42 -13.64
C GLY A 182 -2.77 11.06 -14.95
N PRO A 183 -2.38 9.78 -15.09
CA PRO A 183 -2.56 8.71 -14.11
C PRO A 183 -1.68 8.86 -12.86
N SER A 184 -2.08 8.21 -11.77
CA SER A 184 -1.26 8.01 -10.58
C SER A 184 -1.05 6.50 -10.34
N PHE A 185 -0.50 6.14 -9.21
CA PHE A 185 -0.46 4.77 -8.70
C PHE A 185 -0.52 4.79 -7.18
N GLY A 186 -1.08 3.73 -6.62
CA GLY A 186 -0.99 3.46 -5.19
C GLY A 186 0.11 2.45 -4.87
N PHE A 187 0.52 2.41 -3.63
CA PHE A 187 1.39 1.37 -3.12
C PHE A 187 0.79 0.70 -1.88
N PHE A 188 1.21 -0.53 -1.63
CA PHE A 188 0.76 -1.32 -0.52
C PHE A 188 1.92 -2.17 0.00
N ALA A 189 2.30 -1.95 1.25
CA ALA A 189 3.35 -2.71 1.94
C ALA A 189 2.83 -3.28 3.26
N THR A 190 3.38 -4.41 3.67
CA THR A 190 2.97 -5.09 4.90
C THR A 190 4.08 -5.98 5.45
N ARG A 191 3.85 -6.54 6.64
CA ARG A 191 4.75 -7.52 7.24
C ARG A 191 4.64 -8.88 6.52
N LYS A 192 5.74 -9.61 6.47
CA LYS A 192 5.83 -10.93 5.82
C LYS A 192 4.75 -11.92 6.27
N LYS A 193 4.36 -11.89 7.55
CA LYS A 193 3.29 -12.76 8.09
C LYS A 193 1.95 -12.61 7.35
N PHE A 194 1.71 -11.47 6.70
CA PHE A 194 0.47 -11.17 5.99
C PHE A 194 0.57 -11.33 4.46
N VAL A 195 1.70 -11.74 3.91
CA VAL A 195 1.94 -11.81 2.45
C VAL A 195 0.84 -12.56 1.68
N ARG A 196 0.24 -13.60 2.30
CA ARG A 196 -0.85 -14.38 1.69
C ARG A 196 -2.19 -13.64 1.63
N LYS A 197 -2.31 -12.51 2.31
CA LYS A 197 -3.51 -11.65 2.34
C LYS A 197 -3.32 -10.36 1.55
N LEU A 198 -2.09 -10.04 1.16
CA LEU A 198 -1.72 -8.84 0.42
C LEU A 198 -2.51 -8.75 -0.90
N PRO A 199 -3.22 -7.66 -1.20
CA PRO A 199 -3.88 -7.47 -2.49
C PRO A 199 -2.88 -7.24 -3.62
N GLY A 200 -3.34 -7.41 -4.86
CA GLY A 200 -2.54 -7.16 -6.07
C GLY A 200 -1.46 -8.22 -6.31
N ARG A 201 -0.65 -7.99 -7.34
CA ARG A 201 0.40 -8.91 -7.79
C ARG A 201 1.65 -8.80 -6.96
N LEU A 202 2.38 -9.90 -6.91
CA LEU A 202 3.67 -9.99 -6.23
C LEU A 202 4.65 -10.77 -7.11
N VAL A 203 5.79 -10.14 -7.40
CA VAL A 203 6.91 -10.76 -8.08
C VAL A 203 7.92 -11.28 -7.06
N GLY A 204 8.40 -12.49 -7.25
CA GLY A 204 9.43 -13.13 -6.44
C GLY A 204 10.66 -13.48 -7.25
N ILE A 205 11.79 -13.67 -6.56
CA ILE A 205 13.02 -14.20 -7.13
C ILE A 205 12.88 -15.71 -7.28
N SER A 206 13.33 -16.22 -8.41
CA SER A 206 13.41 -17.64 -8.75
C SER A 206 14.76 -17.94 -9.45
N LYS A 207 14.89 -19.12 -9.96
CA LYS A 207 16.01 -19.54 -10.80
C LYS A 207 15.51 -20.19 -12.10
N ASP A 208 16.23 -19.97 -13.18
CA ASP A 208 15.95 -20.64 -14.45
C ASP A 208 16.55 -22.08 -14.50
N SER A 209 16.36 -22.77 -15.61
CA SER A 209 16.88 -24.14 -15.81
C SER A 209 18.42 -24.25 -15.78
N LYS A 210 19.12 -23.10 -15.84
CA LYS A 210 20.59 -23.00 -15.78
C LYS A 210 21.07 -22.42 -14.43
N ASP A 211 20.21 -22.44 -13.39
CA ASP A 211 20.48 -21.91 -12.05
C ASP A 211 20.78 -20.39 -12.00
N ARG A 212 20.44 -19.64 -13.04
CA ARG A 212 20.60 -18.18 -13.09
C ARG A 212 19.42 -17.50 -12.42
N ARG A 213 19.64 -16.35 -11.80
CA ARG A 213 18.58 -15.53 -11.21
C ARG A 213 17.49 -15.24 -12.25
N ALA A 214 16.25 -15.49 -11.87
CA ALA A 214 15.05 -15.24 -12.65
C ALA A 214 13.96 -14.66 -11.76
N TYR A 215 12.91 -14.12 -12.37
CA TYR A 215 11.77 -13.52 -11.67
C TYR A 215 10.48 -14.15 -12.17
N THR A 216 9.48 -14.25 -11.28
CA THR A 216 8.18 -14.82 -11.61
C THR A 216 7.09 -14.20 -10.77
N LEU A 217 5.85 -14.21 -11.26
CA LEU A 217 4.67 -13.91 -10.45
C LEU A 217 4.48 -15.00 -9.39
N THR A 218 4.23 -14.59 -8.16
CA THR A 218 4.04 -15.49 -7.02
C THR A 218 2.67 -15.32 -6.39
N PHE A 219 2.20 -16.33 -5.64
CA PHE A 219 0.90 -16.30 -4.95
C PHE A 219 -0.31 -16.02 -5.84
N GLN A 220 -0.25 -16.31 -7.14
CA GLN A 220 -1.32 -16.02 -8.11
C GLN A 220 -2.66 -16.67 -7.75
N THR A 221 -2.66 -17.78 -7.01
CA THR A 221 -3.88 -18.50 -6.58
C THR A 221 -4.83 -17.68 -5.72
N ARG A 222 -4.40 -16.53 -5.16
CA ARG A 222 -5.24 -15.60 -4.40
C ARG A 222 -5.88 -14.52 -5.27
N GLU A 223 -5.45 -14.38 -6.53
CA GLU A 223 -5.89 -13.33 -7.43
C GLU A 223 -7.29 -13.57 -8.00
N GLN A 224 -7.97 -12.48 -8.38
CA GLN A 224 -9.36 -12.48 -8.83
C GLN A 224 -9.59 -13.37 -10.07
N HIS A 225 -8.69 -13.39 -11.04
CA HIS A 225 -8.83 -14.20 -12.26
C HIS A 225 -8.80 -15.72 -12.01
N ILE A 226 -8.30 -16.15 -10.85
CA ILE A 226 -8.27 -17.55 -10.42
C ILE A 226 -9.40 -17.83 -9.41
N ARG A 227 -9.49 -17.04 -8.35
CA ARG A 227 -10.43 -17.25 -7.25
C ARG A 227 -11.84 -16.68 -7.49
N ARG A 228 -11.97 -15.78 -8.47
CA ARG A 228 -13.24 -15.14 -8.83
C ARG A 228 -13.89 -14.46 -7.61
N GLU A 229 -15.14 -14.80 -7.29
CA GLU A 229 -15.90 -14.26 -6.16
C GLU A 229 -15.26 -14.55 -4.78
N LYS A 230 -14.37 -15.53 -4.70
CA LYS A 230 -13.65 -15.90 -3.46
C LYS A 230 -12.29 -15.19 -3.33
N ALA A 231 -11.95 -14.31 -4.25
CA ALA A 231 -10.71 -13.55 -4.18
C ALA A 231 -10.73 -12.59 -2.96
N THR A 232 -9.58 -12.35 -2.39
CA THR A 232 -9.43 -11.41 -1.27
C THR A 232 -9.51 -9.96 -1.70
N SER A 233 -9.35 -9.69 -3.00
CA SER A 233 -9.34 -8.35 -3.59
C SER A 233 -9.74 -8.43 -5.06
N ASN A 234 -10.31 -7.35 -5.57
CA ASN A 234 -10.62 -7.15 -6.99
C ASN A 234 -9.45 -6.49 -7.78
N ILE A 235 -8.33 -6.22 -7.13
CA ILE A 235 -7.14 -5.71 -7.80
C ILE A 235 -6.62 -6.77 -8.78
N CYS A 236 -6.48 -6.38 -10.03
CA CYS A 236 -6.02 -7.26 -11.12
C CYS A 236 -4.72 -6.73 -11.72
N THR A 237 -4.81 -5.95 -12.79
CA THR A 237 -3.65 -5.26 -13.36
C THR A 237 -3.35 -4.02 -12.52
N ASN A 238 -2.10 -3.85 -12.14
CA ASN A 238 -1.60 -2.68 -11.40
C ASN A 238 -1.30 -1.50 -12.35
N GLN A 239 -0.72 -0.43 -11.84
CA GLN A 239 -0.25 0.74 -12.60
C GLN A 239 1.22 0.56 -13.02
N GLY A 240 1.48 -0.40 -13.91
CA GLY A 240 2.84 -0.84 -14.24
C GLY A 240 3.76 0.28 -14.71
N LEU A 241 3.32 1.10 -15.68
CA LEU A 241 4.15 2.19 -16.23
C LEU A 241 4.47 3.25 -15.16
N CYS A 242 3.51 3.61 -14.31
CA CYS A 242 3.72 4.55 -13.20
C CYS A 242 4.69 3.97 -12.16
N ALA A 243 4.58 2.68 -11.85
CA ALA A 243 5.51 1.99 -10.96
C ALA A 243 6.94 1.96 -11.54
N LEU A 244 7.09 1.77 -12.85
CA LEU A 244 8.38 1.89 -13.53
C LEU A 244 8.96 3.31 -13.41
N ILE A 245 8.14 4.35 -13.64
CA ILE A 245 8.56 5.75 -13.46
C ILE A 245 9.08 5.97 -12.04
N CYS A 246 8.34 5.47 -11.04
CA CYS A 246 8.75 5.53 -9.63
C CYS A 246 10.08 4.80 -9.39
N ALA A 247 10.26 3.60 -9.90
CA ALA A 247 11.49 2.83 -9.72
C ALA A 247 12.70 3.58 -10.32
N VAL A 248 12.54 4.14 -11.53
CA VAL A 248 13.59 4.97 -12.16
C VAL A 248 13.87 6.24 -11.36
N PHE A 249 12.83 6.93 -10.89
CA PHE A 249 12.95 8.15 -10.08
C PHE A 249 13.70 7.88 -8.78
N LEU A 250 13.30 6.86 -8.03
CA LEU A 250 13.95 6.47 -6.77
C LEU A 250 15.40 6.03 -6.98
N SER A 251 15.68 5.28 -8.05
CA SER A 251 17.03 4.86 -8.41
C SER A 251 17.94 6.05 -8.74
N ALA A 252 17.40 7.05 -9.45
CA ALA A 252 18.14 8.27 -9.81
C ALA A 252 18.39 9.17 -8.60
N LEU A 253 17.42 9.31 -7.68
CA LEU A 253 17.57 10.13 -6.47
C LEU A 253 18.45 9.44 -5.44
N GLY A 254 18.30 8.16 -5.24
CA GLY A 254 18.92 7.42 -4.14
C GLY A 254 18.48 7.92 -2.76
N LYS A 255 19.02 7.33 -1.72
CA LYS A 255 18.71 7.67 -0.31
C LYS A 255 18.96 9.14 0.03
N GLN A 256 20.04 9.72 -0.49
CA GLN A 256 20.38 11.12 -0.21
C GLN A 256 19.47 12.09 -0.98
N GLY A 257 19.06 11.72 -2.20
CA GLY A 257 18.17 12.54 -3.01
C GLY A 257 16.78 12.64 -2.41
N ILE A 258 16.18 11.51 -2.01
CA ILE A 258 14.84 11.51 -1.37
C ILE A 258 14.85 12.28 -0.05
N ARG A 259 15.94 12.18 0.72
CA ARG A 259 16.10 12.93 1.98
C ARG A 259 16.19 14.44 1.76
N LYS A 260 16.86 14.87 0.67
CA LYS A 260 16.94 16.29 0.31
C LYS A 260 15.63 16.84 -0.26
N LEU A 261 14.85 15.98 -0.92
CA LEU A 261 13.55 16.34 -1.46
C LEU A 261 12.51 16.53 -0.34
N ALA A 262 12.54 15.70 0.69
CA ALA A 262 11.67 15.75 1.86
C ALA A 262 11.91 17.00 2.72
#